data_d31403ffa8411853477e691bf60acc99
#
_entry.id   d31403ffa8411853477e691bf60acc99
#
_cell.length_a   1.000
_cell.length_b   1.000
_cell.length_c   1.000
_cell.angle_alpha   90.00
_cell.angle_beta   90.00
_cell.angle_gamma   90.00
#
_symmetry.space_group_name_H-M   'P 1'
#
loop_
_entity.id
_entity.type
_entity.pdbx_description
1 polymer ?
#
loop_
_entity_poly.entity_id
_entity_poly.type
_entity_poly.pdbx_seq_one_letter_code
_entity_poly.pdbx_strand_id
1 'polypeptide(L)'
;MDELELKQKKLFDDIRHVDENGNEYWLARELQVALQYAKWENFHKVIKTAQIACKISQQNVFDHFPEVRKMILIGKGGQRPQIDYKLTRYACYLIVMNGDPRKNVIAWGQTYFAVKTRQQELNELYEQLSEDEKRLFIRGDIKQKNMLLAEAAHKAGIITAVEYAKFQDAGYRGLYGGLTARDIAENKGLNSGEEILDYMGSEELAANLFRITQTEAKMKREGTATPSEANAAHY
;
A
#
# COMPACT_ATOMS: atom_id res chain seq x y z
N MET A 1 1.71 -6.07 1.79
CA MET A 1 2.66 -5.04 2.28
C MET A 1 4.03 -5.44 1.76
N ASP A 2 4.68 -4.58 0.97
CA ASP A 2 5.99 -4.86 0.39
C ASP A 2 7.06 -4.87 1.50
N GLU A 3 8.14 -5.65 1.32
CA GLU A 3 9.26 -5.73 2.27
C GLU A 3 9.85 -4.34 2.58
N LEU A 4 9.80 -3.45 1.61
CA LEU A 4 10.22 -2.06 1.71
C LEU A 4 9.31 -1.25 2.66
N GLU A 5 8.00 -1.44 2.55
CA GLU A 5 7.01 -0.81 3.45
C GLU A 5 7.19 -1.26 4.90
N LEU A 6 7.41 -2.56 5.10
CA LEU A 6 7.67 -3.12 6.43
C LEU A 6 8.93 -2.55 7.08
N LYS A 7 10.03 -2.43 6.32
CA LYS A 7 11.29 -1.85 6.82
C LYS A 7 11.17 -0.38 7.17
N GLN A 8 10.48 0.42 6.35
CA GLN A 8 10.29 1.85 6.61
C GLN A 8 9.35 2.10 7.79
N LYS A 9 8.23 1.39 7.83
CA LYS A 9 7.26 1.49 8.94
C LYS A 9 7.93 1.16 10.26
N LYS A 10 8.67 0.05 10.33
CA LYS A 10 9.39 -0.36 11.53
C LYS A 10 10.41 0.70 11.97
N LEU A 11 11.17 1.28 11.03
CA LEU A 11 12.17 2.30 11.33
C LEU A 11 11.59 3.52 12.06
N PHE A 12 10.43 4.00 11.61
CA PHE A 12 9.77 5.17 12.21
C PHE A 12 8.97 4.82 13.46
N ASP A 13 8.29 3.68 13.47
CA ASP A 13 7.46 3.25 14.60
C ASP A 13 8.29 2.91 15.83
N ASP A 14 9.49 2.34 15.67
CA ASP A 14 10.38 1.94 16.76
C ASP A 14 10.94 3.14 17.58
N ILE A 15 11.02 4.34 16.97
CA ILE A 15 11.53 5.57 17.60
C ILE A 15 10.48 6.67 17.73
N ARG A 16 9.21 6.30 17.60
CA ARG A 16 8.08 7.21 17.74
C ARG A 16 7.78 7.51 19.20
N HIS A 17 7.58 8.78 19.51
CA HIS A 17 7.05 9.25 20.78
C HIS A 17 5.66 9.84 20.61
N VAL A 18 4.91 9.93 21.69
CA VAL A 18 3.59 10.58 21.76
C VAL A 18 3.62 11.57 22.92
N ASP A 19 3.17 12.79 22.71
CA ASP A 19 3.07 13.80 23.75
C ASP A 19 1.78 13.65 24.60
N GLU A 20 1.62 14.47 25.61
CA GLU A 20 0.46 14.47 26.51
C GLU A 20 -0.88 14.75 25.80
N ASN A 21 -0.83 15.36 24.61
CA ASN A 21 -2.00 15.66 23.78
C ASN A 21 -2.28 14.58 22.73
N GLY A 22 -1.51 13.50 22.70
CA GLY A 22 -1.63 12.42 21.73
C GLY A 22 -0.94 12.69 20.39
N ASN A 23 -0.17 13.78 20.24
CA ASN A 23 0.54 14.07 19.00
C ASN A 23 1.83 13.25 18.90
N GLU A 24 2.04 12.67 17.73
CA GLU A 24 3.26 11.91 17.44
C GLU A 24 4.45 12.85 17.17
N TYR A 25 5.62 12.50 17.68
CA TYR A 25 6.86 13.19 17.36
C TYR A 25 8.05 12.24 17.38
N TRP A 26 9.16 12.70 16.80
CA TRP A 26 10.44 12.01 16.75
C TRP A 26 11.55 12.94 17.25
N LEU A 27 12.49 12.39 18.02
CA LEU A 27 13.69 13.13 18.40
C LEU A 27 14.73 13.03 17.27
N ALA A 28 15.27 14.17 16.84
CA ALA A 28 16.19 14.20 15.72
C ALA A 28 17.47 13.38 15.97
N ARG A 29 17.91 13.26 17.22
CA ARG A 29 19.07 12.43 17.55
C ARG A 29 18.80 10.93 17.47
N GLU A 30 17.59 10.49 17.75
CA GLU A 30 17.19 9.10 17.53
C GLU A 30 17.05 8.82 16.04
N LEU A 31 16.45 9.75 15.30
CA LEU A 31 16.34 9.68 13.85
C LEU A 31 17.72 9.68 13.16
N GLN A 32 18.71 10.44 13.70
CA GLN A 32 20.09 10.39 13.24
C GLN A 32 20.64 8.97 13.21
N VAL A 33 20.44 8.24 14.31
CA VAL A 33 20.94 6.85 14.46
C VAL A 33 20.18 5.93 13.51
N ALA A 34 18.85 6.04 13.45
CA ALA A 34 18.00 5.25 12.59
C ALA A 34 18.34 5.44 11.10
N LEU A 35 18.66 6.67 10.68
CA LEU A 35 19.10 7.01 9.33
C LEU A 35 20.61 6.81 9.09
N GLN A 36 21.31 6.16 10.02
CA GLN A 36 22.71 5.78 9.91
C GLN A 36 23.70 6.95 9.71
N TYR A 37 23.43 8.10 10.33
CA TYR A 37 24.38 9.21 10.35
C TYR A 37 25.31 9.13 11.57
N ALA A 38 26.58 8.85 11.33
CA ALA A 38 27.57 8.71 12.41
C ALA A 38 27.84 10.04 13.15
N LYS A 39 27.80 11.18 12.45
CA LYS A 39 28.12 12.50 13.00
C LYS A 39 26.90 13.41 12.99
N TRP A 40 26.63 14.05 14.13
CA TRP A 40 25.53 15.02 14.25
C TRP A 40 25.63 16.19 13.26
N GLU A 41 26.81 16.71 13.07
CA GLU A 41 27.07 17.85 12.18
C GLU A 41 26.60 17.56 10.73
N ASN A 42 26.81 16.33 10.26
CA ASN A 42 26.36 15.90 8.93
C ASN A 42 24.84 15.75 8.88
N PHE A 43 24.24 15.14 9.92
CA PHE A 43 22.80 15.01 10.00
C PHE A 43 22.10 16.36 10.18
N HIS A 44 22.68 17.25 10.99
CA HIS A 44 22.16 18.59 11.21
C HIS A 44 22.14 19.44 9.92
N LYS A 45 23.10 19.25 9.00
CA LYS A 45 23.04 19.87 7.66
C LYS A 45 21.82 19.41 6.88
N VAL A 46 21.47 18.13 6.95
CA VAL A 46 20.26 17.58 6.30
C VAL A 46 18.99 18.20 6.92
N ILE A 47 18.95 18.33 8.26
CA ILE A 47 17.85 19.01 8.94
C ILE A 47 17.72 20.46 8.44
N LYS A 48 18.83 21.19 8.32
CA LYS A 48 18.82 22.57 7.80
C LYS A 48 18.29 22.64 6.36
N THR A 49 18.67 21.70 5.50
CA THR A 49 18.14 21.63 4.13
C THR A 49 16.63 21.33 4.14
N ALA A 50 16.18 20.41 4.99
CA ALA A 50 14.76 20.12 5.16
C ALA A 50 13.96 21.32 5.70
N GLN A 51 14.53 22.09 6.63
CA GLN A 51 13.93 23.35 7.12
C GLN A 51 13.80 24.40 6.01
N ILE A 52 14.79 24.51 5.10
CA ILE A 52 14.72 25.40 3.93
C ILE A 52 13.59 24.94 3.01
N ALA A 53 13.48 23.64 2.70
CA ALA A 53 12.41 23.10 1.88
C ALA A 53 11.04 23.38 2.51
N CYS A 54 10.88 23.15 3.81
CA CYS A 54 9.67 23.46 4.56
C CYS A 54 9.26 24.95 4.43
N LYS A 55 10.22 25.85 4.64
CA LYS A 55 9.99 27.31 4.54
C LYS A 55 9.60 27.74 3.13
N ILE A 56 10.28 27.24 2.11
CA ILE A 56 9.98 27.60 0.69
C ILE A 56 8.60 27.06 0.29
N SER A 57 8.18 25.91 0.83
CA SER A 57 6.83 25.34 0.65
C SER A 57 5.76 26.04 1.49
N GLN A 58 6.04 27.21 2.07
CA GLN A 58 5.14 28.03 2.87
C GLN A 58 4.59 27.31 4.14
N GLN A 59 5.30 26.29 4.62
CA GLN A 59 5.00 25.63 5.89
C GLN A 59 5.77 26.30 7.03
N ASN A 60 5.18 26.34 8.21
CA ASN A 60 5.83 26.93 9.38
C ASN A 60 6.90 25.98 9.95
N VAL A 61 8.16 26.38 9.85
CA VAL A 61 9.29 25.58 10.35
C VAL A 61 9.20 25.31 11.85
N PHE A 62 8.67 26.25 12.64
CA PHE A 62 8.57 26.08 14.09
C PHE A 62 7.56 25.00 14.50
N ASP A 63 6.54 24.78 13.69
CA ASP A 63 5.54 23.74 13.97
C ASP A 63 6.09 22.33 13.67
N HIS A 64 7.02 22.23 12.75
CA HIS A 64 7.54 20.96 12.27
C HIS A 64 8.92 20.58 12.82
N PHE A 65 9.72 21.57 13.22
CA PHE A 65 11.12 21.41 13.72
C PHE A 65 11.36 22.18 15.02
N PRO A 66 10.49 22.13 16.05
CA PRO A 66 10.74 22.85 17.29
C PRO A 66 12.05 22.37 17.93
N GLU A 67 12.94 23.34 18.22
CA GLU A 67 14.20 23.07 18.91
C GLU A 67 13.94 22.77 20.37
N VAL A 68 14.56 21.72 20.86
CA VAL A 68 14.56 21.34 22.27
C VAL A 68 16.00 21.21 22.78
N ARG A 69 16.22 21.47 24.06
CA ARG A 69 17.55 21.38 24.68
C ARG A 69 17.50 20.37 25.82
N LYS A 70 18.38 19.38 25.75
CA LYS A 70 18.59 18.41 26.82
C LYS A 70 19.94 18.69 27.47
N MET A 71 19.97 18.76 28.83
CA MET A 71 21.22 18.86 29.55
C MET A 71 21.89 17.48 29.55
N ILE A 72 23.12 17.42 29.08
CA ILE A 72 23.97 16.19 29.14
C ILE A 72 25.13 16.39 30.09
N LEU A 73 25.44 15.34 30.83
CA LEU A 73 26.63 15.31 31.68
C LEU A 73 27.88 15.19 30.82
N ILE A 74 28.85 16.04 31.09
CA ILE A 74 30.20 15.97 30.52
C ILE A 74 31.20 15.64 31.63
N GLY A 75 32.39 15.11 31.27
CA GLY A 75 33.41 14.67 32.24
C GLY A 75 33.61 15.65 33.38
N LYS A 76 33.89 15.13 34.58
CA LYS A 76 34.03 15.86 35.85
C LYS A 76 32.78 16.54 36.41
N GLY A 77 31.59 16.04 36.08
CA GLY A 77 30.30 16.51 36.65
C GLY A 77 29.76 17.81 36.07
N GLY A 78 30.36 18.34 35.00
CA GLY A 78 29.81 19.47 34.25
C GLY A 78 28.56 19.08 33.43
N GLN A 79 27.69 20.06 33.18
CA GLN A 79 26.54 19.88 32.33
C GLN A 79 26.64 20.82 31.12
N ARG A 80 26.23 20.32 29.93
CA ARG A 80 26.17 21.11 28.70
C ARG A 80 24.81 20.94 28.02
N PRO A 81 24.20 22.03 27.53
CA PRO A 81 23.01 21.91 26.72
C PRO A 81 23.35 21.24 25.38
N GLN A 82 22.56 20.24 25.02
CA GLN A 82 22.63 19.56 23.74
C GLN A 82 21.38 19.88 22.96
N ILE A 83 21.58 20.43 21.76
CA ILE A 83 20.48 20.74 20.84
C ILE A 83 19.92 19.44 20.27
N ASP A 84 18.60 19.36 20.27
CA ASP A 84 17.80 18.35 19.61
C ASP A 84 16.57 19.01 18.98
N TYR A 85 15.78 18.27 18.21
CA TYR A 85 14.51 18.73 17.63
C TYR A 85 13.42 17.70 17.91
N LYS A 86 12.24 18.18 18.26
CA LYS A 86 11.01 17.38 18.19
C LYS A 86 10.49 17.51 16.75
N LEU A 87 10.55 16.45 16.00
CA LEU A 87 10.17 16.43 14.59
C LEU A 87 8.77 15.89 14.41
N THR A 88 7.94 16.55 13.63
CA THR A 88 6.68 15.95 13.16
C THR A 88 6.97 14.88 12.11
N ARG A 89 5.99 14.05 11.79
CA ARG A 89 6.07 13.06 10.69
C ARG A 89 6.44 13.73 9.36
N TYR A 90 5.87 14.90 9.06
CA TYR A 90 6.20 15.70 7.89
C TYR A 90 7.69 16.12 7.86
N ALA A 91 8.22 16.59 8.99
CA ALA A 91 9.64 16.94 9.11
C ALA A 91 10.54 15.73 8.86
N CYS A 92 10.20 14.56 9.42
CA CYS A 92 10.93 13.31 9.18
C CYS A 92 10.95 12.96 7.68
N TYR A 93 9.84 13.12 6.99
CA TYR A 93 9.75 12.87 5.55
C TYR A 93 10.66 13.83 4.76
N LEU A 94 10.62 15.12 5.05
CA LEU A 94 11.51 16.10 4.42
C LEU A 94 12.99 15.79 4.67
N ILE A 95 13.35 15.33 5.89
CA ILE A 95 14.73 14.91 6.20
C ILE A 95 15.16 13.72 5.34
N VAL A 96 14.31 12.69 5.19
CA VAL A 96 14.63 11.53 4.35
C VAL A 96 14.76 11.93 2.88
N MET A 97 13.85 12.78 2.37
CA MET A 97 13.88 13.25 0.98
C MET A 97 15.14 14.06 0.67
N ASN A 98 15.71 14.78 1.65
CA ASN A 98 16.94 15.56 1.52
C ASN A 98 18.19 14.81 2.01
N GLY A 99 18.06 13.54 2.38
CA GLY A 99 19.14 12.70 2.88
C GLY A 99 20.09 12.21 1.78
N ASP A 100 21.23 11.65 2.20
CA ASP A 100 22.23 11.10 1.29
C ASP A 100 21.78 9.73 0.72
N PRO A 101 21.45 9.63 -0.59
CA PRO A 101 20.93 8.41 -1.20
C PRO A 101 21.95 7.26 -1.25
N ARG A 102 23.24 7.49 -0.96
CA ARG A 102 24.24 6.43 -0.81
C ARG A 102 24.01 5.57 0.43
N LYS A 103 23.17 6.04 1.35
CA LYS A 103 22.70 5.24 2.50
C LYS A 103 21.48 4.45 2.11
N ASN A 104 21.53 3.14 2.23
CA ASN A 104 20.43 2.25 1.84
C ASN A 104 19.09 2.64 2.48
N VAL A 105 19.08 3.00 3.77
CA VAL A 105 17.88 3.42 4.49
C VAL A 105 17.26 4.70 3.90
N ILE A 106 18.08 5.63 3.43
CA ILE A 106 17.61 6.85 2.76
C ILE A 106 17.09 6.51 1.37
N ALA A 107 17.84 5.75 0.56
CA ALA A 107 17.41 5.34 -0.77
C ALA A 107 16.07 4.58 -0.73
N TRP A 108 15.88 3.68 0.24
CA TRP A 108 14.60 2.98 0.44
C TRP A 108 13.46 3.94 0.79
N GLY A 109 13.71 4.92 1.68
CA GLY A 109 12.72 5.94 2.04
C GLY A 109 12.30 6.79 0.85
N GLN A 110 13.26 7.24 0.04
CA GLN A 110 12.98 8.02 -1.17
C GLN A 110 12.18 7.21 -2.20
N THR A 111 12.54 5.93 -2.41
CA THR A 111 11.78 5.02 -3.26
C THR A 111 10.36 4.81 -2.75
N TYR A 112 10.19 4.60 -1.44
CA TYR A 112 8.87 4.48 -0.81
C TYR A 112 8.00 5.71 -1.09
N PHE A 113 8.52 6.93 -0.91
CA PHE A 113 7.76 8.15 -1.19
C PHE A 113 7.40 8.27 -2.67
N ALA A 114 8.32 7.98 -3.58
CA ALA A 114 8.04 8.01 -5.02
C ALA A 114 6.91 7.04 -5.40
N VAL A 115 6.95 5.81 -4.89
CA VAL A 115 5.91 4.80 -5.12
C VAL A 115 4.57 5.22 -4.51
N LYS A 116 4.58 5.72 -3.26
CA LYS A 116 3.33 6.14 -2.59
C LYS A 116 2.71 7.37 -3.23
N THR A 117 3.51 8.35 -3.65
CA THR A 117 3.00 9.51 -4.40
C THR A 117 2.33 9.06 -5.69
N ARG A 118 3.00 8.19 -6.46
CA ARG A 118 2.41 7.66 -7.70
C ARG A 118 1.12 6.88 -7.46
N GLN A 119 1.07 6.11 -6.39
CA GLN A 119 -0.13 5.37 -6.00
C GLN A 119 -1.29 6.30 -5.65
N GLN A 120 -0.98 7.39 -4.93
CA GLN A 120 -1.96 8.42 -4.58
C GLN A 120 -2.49 9.14 -5.83
N GLU A 121 -1.60 9.56 -6.75
CA GLU A 121 -1.99 10.17 -8.03
C GLU A 121 -2.93 9.27 -8.84
N LEU A 122 -2.62 7.96 -8.90
CA LEU A 122 -3.48 7.00 -9.60
C LEU A 122 -4.85 6.84 -8.93
N ASN A 123 -4.90 6.84 -7.60
CA ASN A 123 -6.15 6.78 -6.87
C ASN A 123 -7.00 8.04 -7.11
N GLU A 124 -6.39 9.22 -7.08
CA GLU A 124 -7.07 10.49 -7.36
C GLU A 124 -7.59 10.54 -8.79
N LEU A 125 -6.82 10.07 -9.76
CA LEU A 125 -7.27 9.94 -11.15
C LEU A 125 -8.45 8.97 -11.26
N TYR A 126 -8.41 7.81 -10.59
CA TYR A 126 -9.49 6.84 -10.58
C TYR A 126 -10.78 7.41 -9.98
N GLU A 127 -10.68 8.18 -8.88
CA GLU A 127 -11.85 8.82 -8.26
C GLU A 127 -12.54 9.84 -9.20
N GLN A 128 -11.78 10.48 -10.09
CA GLN A 128 -12.31 11.46 -11.05
C GLN A 128 -12.95 10.82 -12.29
N LEU A 129 -12.76 9.51 -12.51
CA LEU A 129 -13.37 8.81 -13.63
C LEU A 129 -14.90 8.76 -13.49
N SER A 130 -15.60 8.89 -14.62
CA SER A 130 -17.01 8.58 -14.71
C SER A 130 -17.29 7.10 -14.44
N GLU A 131 -18.55 6.75 -14.15
CA GLU A 131 -18.93 5.35 -13.90
C GLU A 131 -18.57 4.45 -15.10
N ASP A 132 -18.79 4.89 -16.32
CA ASP A 132 -18.46 4.11 -17.52
C ASP A 132 -16.94 3.92 -17.69
N GLU A 133 -16.14 4.93 -17.41
CA GLU A 133 -14.69 4.82 -17.44
C GLU A 133 -14.16 3.88 -16.33
N LYS A 134 -14.73 3.95 -15.11
CA LYS A 134 -14.42 3.00 -14.03
C LYS A 134 -14.75 1.56 -14.43
N ARG A 135 -15.90 1.34 -15.04
CA ARG A 135 -16.29 0.02 -15.55
C ARG A 135 -15.30 -0.50 -16.59
N LEU A 136 -14.92 0.33 -17.56
CA LEU A 136 -13.93 -0.05 -18.59
C LEU A 136 -12.57 -0.39 -17.99
N PHE A 137 -12.11 0.41 -17.02
CA PHE A 137 -10.86 0.16 -16.31
C PHE A 137 -10.88 -1.20 -15.60
N ILE A 138 -11.91 -1.45 -14.78
CA ILE A 138 -12.03 -2.71 -14.02
C ILE A 138 -12.23 -3.90 -14.96
N ARG A 139 -12.96 -3.75 -16.06
CA ARG A 139 -13.13 -4.80 -17.09
C ARG A 139 -11.81 -5.21 -17.72
N GLY A 140 -10.90 -4.25 -17.96
CA GLY A 140 -9.55 -4.53 -18.42
C GLY A 140 -8.77 -5.41 -17.43
N ASP A 141 -8.80 -5.06 -16.16
CA ASP A 141 -8.16 -5.82 -15.07
C ASP A 141 -8.79 -7.22 -14.90
N ILE A 142 -10.12 -7.34 -14.92
CA ILE A 142 -10.83 -8.62 -14.86
C ILE A 142 -10.36 -9.55 -15.99
N LYS A 143 -10.26 -9.05 -17.22
CA LYS A 143 -9.80 -9.84 -18.36
C LYS A 143 -8.40 -10.42 -18.11
N GLN A 144 -7.47 -9.59 -17.66
CA GLN A 144 -6.11 -10.01 -17.35
C GLN A 144 -6.07 -11.03 -16.18
N LYS A 145 -6.80 -10.77 -15.12
CA LYS A 145 -6.83 -11.64 -13.92
C LYS A 145 -7.57 -12.96 -14.19
N ASN A 146 -8.60 -12.95 -15.01
CA ASN A 146 -9.25 -14.19 -15.45
C ASN A 146 -8.32 -15.09 -16.26
N MET A 147 -7.41 -14.53 -17.07
CA MET A 147 -6.41 -15.34 -17.75
C MET A 147 -5.49 -16.07 -16.75
N LEU A 148 -5.02 -15.36 -15.72
CA LEU A 148 -4.17 -15.96 -14.68
C LEU A 148 -4.93 -17.01 -13.84
N LEU A 149 -6.19 -16.74 -13.51
CA LEU A 149 -7.05 -17.68 -12.81
C LEU A 149 -7.32 -18.93 -13.67
N ALA A 150 -7.57 -18.74 -14.96
CA ALA A 150 -7.76 -19.84 -15.90
C ALA A 150 -6.51 -20.73 -16.02
N GLU A 151 -5.33 -20.12 -16.03
CA GLU A 151 -4.06 -20.87 -16.03
C GLU A 151 -3.88 -21.68 -14.73
N ALA A 152 -4.22 -21.08 -13.57
CA ALA A 152 -4.17 -21.79 -12.29
C ALA A 152 -5.19 -22.94 -12.25
N ALA A 153 -6.41 -22.73 -12.74
CA ALA A 153 -7.45 -23.75 -12.83
C ALA A 153 -7.05 -24.91 -13.76
N HIS A 154 -6.43 -24.59 -14.90
CA HIS A 154 -5.90 -25.59 -15.82
C HIS A 154 -4.80 -26.46 -15.16
N LYS A 155 -3.88 -25.85 -14.41
CA LYS A 155 -2.84 -26.57 -13.65
C LYS A 155 -3.45 -27.49 -12.57
N ALA A 156 -4.62 -27.14 -12.04
CA ALA A 156 -5.38 -27.96 -11.10
C ALA A 156 -6.25 -29.05 -11.80
N GLY A 157 -6.09 -29.24 -13.11
CA GLY A 157 -6.76 -30.30 -13.87
C GLY A 157 -8.15 -29.94 -14.41
N ILE A 158 -8.55 -28.67 -14.40
CA ILE A 158 -9.77 -28.18 -15.07
C ILE A 158 -9.45 -28.02 -16.56
N ILE A 159 -9.94 -28.91 -17.41
CA ILE A 159 -9.54 -28.99 -18.83
C ILE A 159 -10.71 -28.73 -19.76
N THR A 160 -11.91 -29.24 -19.44
CA THR A 160 -13.07 -29.17 -20.32
C THR A 160 -13.89 -27.89 -20.11
N ALA A 161 -14.61 -27.46 -21.13
CA ALA A 161 -15.52 -26.31 -21.04
C ALA A 161 -16.57 -26.47 -19.93
N VAL A 162 -17.05 -27.70 -19.70
CA VAL A 162 -18.04 -28.01 -18.63
C VAL A 162 -17.41 -27.84 -17.26
N GLU A 163 -16.16 -28.27 -17.06
CA GLU A 163 -15.43 -28.07 -15.80
C GLU A 163 -15.15 -26.60 -15.54
N TYR A 164 -14.80 -25.85 -16.58
CA TYR A 164 -14.63 -24.40 -16.49
C TYR A 164 -15.92 -23.69 -16.12
N ALA A 165 -17.06 -24.07 -16.72
CA ALA A 165 -18.37 -23.52 -16.36
C ALA A 165 -18.70 -23.78 -14.88
N LYS A 166 -18.46 -24.99 -14.37
CA LYS A 166 -18.64 -25.33 -12.97
C LYS A 166 -17.71 -24.53 -12.04
N PHE A 167 -16.47 -24.35 -12.45
CA PHE A 167 -15.49 -23.54 -11.72
C PHE A 167 -15.94 -22.08 -11.63
N GLN A 168 -16.37 -21.47 -12.72
CA GLN A 168 -16.90 -20.09 -12.72
C GLN A 168 -18.18 -19.98 -11.87
N ASP A 169 -19.09 -20.95 -11.96
CA ASP A 169 -20.28 -21.00 -11.13
C ASP A 169 -19.95 -21.12 -9.63
N ALA A 170 -18.92 -21.87 -9.25
CA ALA A 170 -18.49 -21.94 -7.86
C ALA A 170 -18.13 -20.52 -7.34
N GLY A 171 -17.40 -19.75 -8.12
CA GLY A 171 -17.05 -18.38 -7.78
C GLY A 171 -18.25 -17.43 -7.69
N TYR A 172 -19.18 -17.53 -8.62
CA TYR A 172 -20.42 -16.74 -8.55
C TYR A 172 -21.25 -17.12 -7.32
N ARG A 173 -21.40 -18.39 -7.03
CA ARG A 173 -22.13 -18.87 -5.85
C ARG A 173 -21.53 -18.35 -4.55
N GLY A 174 -20.19 -18.32 -4.45
CA GLY A 174 -19.50 -17.76 -3.28
C GLY A 174 -19.78 -16.27 -3.10
N LEU A 175 -19.72 -15.48 -4.19
CA LEU A 175 -19.93 -14.04 -4.13
C LEU A 175 -21.40 -13.64 -4.00
N TYR A 176 -22.32 -14.37 -4.66
CA TYR A 176 -23.74 -14.00 -4.78
C TYR A 176 -24.66 -14.91 -3.94
N GLY A 177 -24.18 -15.47 -2.84
CA GLY A 177 -25.02 -16.19 -1.89
C GLY A 177 -25.69 -17.43 -2.47
N GLY A 178 -24.99 -18.18 -3.33
CA GLY A 178 -25.47 -19.43 -3.92
C GLY A 178 -25.97 -19.32 -5.35
N LEU A 179 -26.11 -18.10 -5.92
CA LEU A 179 -26.58 -17.91 -7.30
C LEU A 179 -25.54 -18.35 -8.32
N THR A 180 -25.98 -19.04 -9.36
CA THR A 180 -25.16 -19.39 -10.52
C THR A 180 -25.05 -18.22 -11.50
N ALA A 181 -24.14 -18.32 -12.48
CA ALA A 181 -24.07 -17.37 -13.59
C ALA A 181 -25.45 -17.21 -14.29
N ARG A 182 -26.17 -18.32 -14.46
CA ARG A 182 -27.51 -18.31 -15.06
C ARG A 182 -28.52 -17.53 -14.21
N ASP A 183 -28.55 -17.79 -12.91
CA ASP A 183 -29.49 -17.11 -12.00
C ASP A 183 -29.23 -15.60 -11.97
N ILE A 184 -27.95 -15.17 -12.03
CA ILE A 184 -27.56 -13.78 -12.08
C ILE A 184 -28.00 -13.15 -13.42
N ALA A 185 -27.81 -13.85 -14.55
CA ALA A 185 -28.23 -13.37 -15.85
C ALA A 185 -29.76 -13.20 -15.92
N GLU A 186 -30.52 -14.18 -15.40
CA GLU A 186 -31.98 -14.13 -15.30
C GLU A 186 -32.44 -12.95 -14.42
N ASN A 187 -31.82 -12.75 -13.26
CA ASN A 187 -32.14 -11.63 -12.37
C ASN A 187 -31.85 -10.27 -12.99
N LYS A 188 -30.86 -10.18 -13.88
CA LYS A 188 -30.53 -8.96 -14.63
C LYS A 188 -31.36 -8.79 -15.92
N GLY A 189 -32.20 -9.78 -16.28
CA GLY A 189 -33.02 -9.74 -17.48
C GLY A 189 -32.24 -9.87 -18.77
N LEU A 190 -31.10 -10.58 -18.75
CA LEU A 190 -30.22 -10.71 -19.92
C LEU A 190 -30.72 -11.75 -20.92
N ASN A 191 -30.47 -11.47 -22.18
CA ASN A 191 -30.74 -12.41 -23.26
C ASN A 191 -29.61 -13.45 -23.40
N SER A 192 -29.93 -14.53 -24.14
CA SER A 192 -28.92 -15.56 -24.44
C SER A 192 -27.77 -14.97 -25.25
N GLY A 193 -26.53 -15.13 -24.76
CA GLY A 193 -25.30 -14.65 -25.38
C GLY A 193 -24.79 -13.32 -24.87
N GLU A 194 -25.52 -12.65 -23.98
CA GLU A 194 -25.01 -11.45 -23.28
C GLU A 194 -24.11 -11.83 -22.11
N GLU A 195 -23.00 -11.12 -21.95
CA GLU A 195 -22.05 -11.36 -20.87
C GLU A 195 -22.48 -10.63 -19.58
N ILE A 196 -22.61 -11.36 -18.48
CA ILE A 196 -23.05 -10.83 -17.18
C ILE A 196 -22.21 -9.62 -16.74
N LEU A 197 -20.90 -9.68 -16.96
CA LEU A 197 -19.98 -8.62 -16.56
C LEU A 197 -20.21 -7.29 -17.29
N ASP A 198 -20.84 -7.29 -18.46
CA ASP A 198 -21.16 -6.07 -19.22
C ASP A 198 -22.33 -5.31 -18.61
N TYR A 199 -23.13 -5.98 -17.77
CA TYR A 199 -24.31 -5.43 -17.09
C TYR A 199 -24.07 -5.21 -15.59
N MET A 200 -22.81 -5.12 -15.17
CA MET A 200 -22.41 -4.81 -13.80
C MET A 200 -21.95 -3.36 -13.68
N GLY A 201 -22.29 -2.70 -12.59
CA GLY A 201 -21.70 -1.44 -12.19
C GLY A 201 -20.24 -1.60 -11.72
N SER A 202 -19.53 -0.49 -11.54
CA SER A 202 -18.11 -0.50 -11.13
C SER A 202 -17.88 -1.22 -9.80
N GLU A 203 -18.74 -1.04 -8.81
CA GLU A 203 -18.65 -1.71 -7.52
C GLU A 203 -18.82 -3.24 -7.63
N GLU A 204 -19.81 -3.69 -8.41
CA GLU A 204 -20.04 -5.11 -8.65
C GLU A 204 -18.90 -5.76 -9.43
N LEU A 205 -18.34 -5.04 -10.40
CA LEU A 205 -17.14 -5.46 -11.13
C LEU A 205 -15.92 -5.53 -10.21
N ALA A 206 -15.76 -4.57 -9.29
CA ALA A 206 -14.67 -4.58 -8.30
C ALA A 206 -14.78 -5.80 -7.36
N ALA A 207 -15.99 -6.15 -6.92
CA ALA A 207 -16.21 -7.36 -6.11
C ALA A 207 -15.84 -8.64 -6.88
N ASN A 208 -16.16 -8.71 -8.17
CA ASN A 208 -15.76 -9.82 -9.03
C ASN A 208 -14.24 -9.87 -9.27
N LEU A 209 -13.58 -8.72 -9.46
CA LEU A 209 -12.13 -8.63 -9.56
C LEU A 209 -11.46 -9.13 -8.28
N PHE A 210 -11.98 -8.73 -7.11
CA PHE A 210 -11.51 -9.20 -5.82
C PHE A 210 -11.64 -10.72 -5.71
N ARG A 211 -12.81 -11.30 -6.02
CA ARG A 211 -13.05 -12.74 -6.03
C ARG A 211 -12.00 -13.48 -6.88
N ILE A 212 -11.80 -13.04 -8.11
CA ILE A 212 -10.87 -13.65 -9.07
C ILE A 212 -9.44 -13.63 -8.52
N THR A 213 -9.01 -12.47 -8.01
CA THR A 213 -7.63 -12.31 -7.49
C THR A 213 -7.39 -13.10 -6.21
N GLN A 214 -8.37 -13.16 -5.29
CA GLN A 214 -8.25 -13.94 -4.06
C GLN A 214 -8.23 -15.43 -4.33
N THR A 215 -9.04 -15.91 -5.27
CA THR A 215 -9.04 -17.32 -5.67
C THR A 215 -7.69 -17.72 -6.26
N GLU A 216 -7.16 -16.95 -7.18
CA GLU A 216 -5.85 -17.22 -7.80
C GLU A 216 -4.73 -17.25 -6.75
N ALA A 217 -4.72 -16.27 -5.83
CA ALA A 217 -3.76 -16.22 -4.74
C ALA A 217 -3.91 -17.40 -3.76
N LYS A 218 -5.15 -17.81 -3.43
CA LYS A 218 -5.44 -18.97 -2.58
C LYS A 218 -4.96 -20.26 -3.22
N MET A 219 -5.29 -20.50 -4.50
CA MET A 219 -4.87 -21.69 -5.23
C MET A 219 -3.35 -21.81 -5.30
N LYS A 220 -2.63 -20.72 -5.53
CA LYS A 220 -1.15 -20.70 -5.51
C LYS A 220 -0.57 -21.00 -4.14
N ARG A 221 -1.10 -20.38 -3.09
CA ARG A 221 -0.63 -20.56 -1.71
C ARG A 221 -0.84 -21.98 -1.18
N GLU A 222 -1.97 -22.58 -1.54
CA GLU A 222 -2.39 -23.91 -1.05
C GLU A 222 -1.88 -25.03 -1.97
N GLY A 223 -1.27 -24.71 -3.12
CA GLY A 223 -0.76 -25.70 -4.06
C GLY A 223 -1.87 -26.57 -4.66
N THR A 224 -3.04 -25.96 -4.93
CA THR A 224 -4.23 -26.66 -5.45
C THR A 224 -3.90 -27.49 -6.68
N ALA A 225 -4.20 -28.79 -6.63
CA ALA A 225 -3.80 -29.76 -7.65
C ALA A 225 -4.98 -30.53 -8.28
N THR A 226 -6.19 -30.38 -7.74
CA THR A 226 -7.38 -31.11 -8.22
C THR A 226 -8.53 -30.17 -8.56
N PRO A 227 -9.44 -30.54 -9.51
CA PRO A 227 -10.62 -29.73 -9.83
C PRO A 227 -11.54 -29.50 -8.62
N SER A 228 -11.64 -30.44 -7.69
CA SER A 228 -12.45 -30.31 -6.48
C SER A 228 -11.90 -29.22 -5.55
N GLU A 229 -10.59 -29.24 -5.30
CA GLU A 229 -9.90 -28.19 -4.51
C GLU A 229 -10.01 -26.83 -5.18
N ALA A 230 -9.86 -26.75 -6.51
CA ALA A 230 -10.01 -25.51 -7.25
C ALA A 230 -11.41 -24.91 -7.11
N ASN A 231 -12.46 -25.74 -7.25
CA ASN A 231 -13.84 -25.32 -7.05
C ASN A 231 -14.09 -24.84 -5.60
N ALA A 232 -13.54 -25.53 -4.61
CA ALA A 232 -13.64 -25.13 -3.20
C ALA A 232 -12.85 -23.85 -2.90
N ALA A 233 -11.74 -23.62 -3.60
CA ALA A 233 -10.98 -22.38 -3.46
C ALA A 233 -11.70 -21.19 -4.09
N HIS A 234 -12.52 -21.42 -5.12
CA HIS A 234 -13.26 -20.37 -5.84
C HIS A 234 -14.62 -20.06 -5.20
N TYR A 235 -15.19 -20.98 -4.44
CA TYR A 235 -16.40 -20.75 -3.63
C TYR A 235 -16.07 -19.90 -2.40
#